data_c7260ada63d03dc5e7d769a1eaf6a9a1
#
_entry.id   c7260ada63d03dc5e7d769a1eaf6a9a1
#
_cell.length_a   1.000
_cell.length_b   1.000
_cell.length_c   1.000
_cell.angle_alpha   90.00
_cell.angle_beta   90.00
_cell.angle_gamma   90.00
#
_symmetry.space_group_name_H-M   'P 1'
#
loop_
_entity.id
_entity.type
_entity.pdbx_description
1 polymer ?
#
loop_
_entity_poly.entity_id
_entity_poly.type
_entity_poly.pdbx_seq_one_letter_code
_entity_poly.pdbx_strand_id
1 'polypeptide(L)'
;MQDYIRARTDEQKEERLGQIKAATNTLFQTMPYTSITLTTIAEELGWSRANLYKYVTTKEEIFLELCSEKMTDYFNSMLSAFPEDNNFSAEVTAEVWGGILNAHKDYLRYLAYLMPIVETNVTVERLVSFKKKWYELSGLFSDRLVQMLKISKENAEKLIVTIQNYASSLTASCHDNPLVKQALKILNIEPKPADFCAQIKDYTNMCISWYLKK
;
A
#
# COMPACT_ATOMS: atom_id res chain seq x y z
N MET A 1 35.49 -13.74 0.15
CA MET A 1 35.33 -13.70 -1.31
C MET A 1 33.96 -14.34 -1.60
N GLN A 2 32.90 -13.52 -1.68
CA GLN A 2 31.57 -14.04 -2.00
C GLN A 2 31.59 -14.49 -3.45
N ASP A 3 31.29 -15.77 -3.69
CA ASP A 3 31.18 -16.34 -5.01
C ASP A 3 30.11 -15.61 -5.79
N TYR A 4 30.56 -14.94 -6.86
CA TYR A 4 29.71 -14.20 -7.78
C TYR A 4 28.97 -15.20 -8.70
N ILE A 5 27.97 -15.90 -8.12
CA ILE A 5 27.15 -16.85 -8.87
C ILE A 5 26.21 -16.02 -9.77
N ARG A 6 26.49 -16.03 -11.06
CA ARG A 6 25.63 -15.42 -12.08
C ARG A 6 24.26 -16.12 -12.01
N ALA A 7 23.18 -15.38 -11.77
CA ALA A 7 21.82 -15.95 -11.77
C ALA A 7 21.58 -16.64 -13.12
N ARG A 8 21.56 -17.97 -13.13
CA ARG A 8 21.46 -18.80 -14.33
C ARG A 8 20.08 -19.40 -14.53
N THR A 9 19.24 -19.35 -13.50
CA THR A 9 17.88 -19.91 -13.50
C THR A 9 16.87 -18.84 -13.12
N ASP A 10 15.63 -19.02 -13.52
CA ASP A 10 14.53 -18.11 -13.12
C ASP A 10 14.37 -18.06 -11.59
N GLU A 11 14.55 -19.18 -10.91
CA GLU A 11 14.51 -19.29 -9.44
C GLU A 11 15.57 -18.39 -8.77
N GLN A 12 16.80 -18.41 -9.28
CA GLN A 12 17.86 -17.54 -8.77
C GLN A 12 17.55 -16.06 -9.04
N LYS A 13 16.90 -15.77 -10.15
CA LYS A 13 16.48 -14.40 -10.49
C LYS A 13 15.38 -13.92 -9.54
N GLU A 14 14.40 -14.76 -9.23
CA GLU A 14 13.33 -14.46 -8.26
C GLU A 14 13.90 -14.25 -6.85
N GLU A 15 14.83 -15.10 -6.41
CA GLU A 15 15.53 -14.91 -5.13
C GLU A 15 16.22 -13.56 -5.04
N ARG A 16 16.94 -13.16 -6.10
CA ARG A 16 17.61 -11.86 -6.16
C ARG A 16 16.64 -10.68 -6.15
N LEU A 17 15.53 -10.78 -6.86
CA LEU A 17 14.46 -9.79 -6.80
C LEU A 17 13.84 -9.72 -5.40
N GLY A 18 13.68 -10.85 -4.73
CA GLY A 18 13.25 -10.91 -3.33
C GLY A 18 14.21 -10.15 -2.40
N GLN A 19 15.53 -10.33 -2.55
CA GLN A 19 16.52 -9.59 -1.77
C GLN A 19 16.45 -8.08 -2.05
N ILE A 20 16.30 -7.66 -3.31
CA ILE A 20 16.16 -6.26 -3.70
C ILE A 20 14.91 -5.64 -3.06
N LYS A 21 13.77 -6.34 -3.11
CA LYS A 21 12.51 -5.91 -2.51
C LYS A 21 12.65 -5.77 -0.98
N ALA A 22 13.26 -6.74 -0.32
CA ALA A 22 13.48 -6.70 1.14
C ALA A 22 14.34 -5.49 1.55
N ALA A 23 15.47 -5.28 0.90
CA ALA A 23 16.34 -4.12 1.14
C ALA A 23 15.62 -2.79 0.90
N THR A 24 14.88 -2.67 -0.21
CA THR A 24 14.10 -1.48 -0.52
C THR A 24 13.02 -1.21 0.53
N ASN A 25 12.32 -2.25 0.99
CA ASN A 25 11.31 -2.11 2.04
C ASN A 25 11.93 -1.67 3.38
N THR A 26 13.10 -2.21 3.75
CA THR A 26 13.85 -1.79 4.95
C THR A 26 14.22 -0.30 4.87
N LEU A 27 14.81 0.13 3.76
CA LEU A 27 15.16 1.54 3.54
C LEU A 27 13.91 2.43 3.60
N PHE A 28 12.81 2.02 3.00
CA PHE A 28 11.57 2.81 3.00
C PHE A 28 10.96 2.97 4.39
N GLN A 29 11.25 2.08 5.35
CA GLN A 29 10.81 2.25 6.75
C GLN A 29 11.59 3.33 7.48
N THR A 30 12.86 3.55 7.12
CA THR A 30 13.79 4.40 7.88
C THR A 30 14.10 5.74 7.22
N MET A 31 13.85 5.88 5.91
CA MET A 31 14.14 7.10 5.17
C MET A 31 13.02 7.53 4.22
N PRO A 32 12.93 8.81 3.85
CA PRO A 32 11.94 9.29 2.91
C PRO A 32 12.16 8.71 1.50
N TYR A 33 11.08 8.52 0.75
CA TYR A 33 11.10 8.00 -0.63
C TYR A 33 12.12 8.72 -1.54
N THR A 34 12.24 10.03 -1.39
CA THR A 34 13.15 10.87 -2.20
C THR A 34 14.61 10.54 -1.99
N SER A 35 14.98 10.02 -0.82
CA SER A 35 16.35 9.62 -0.47
C SER A 35 16.68 8.19 -0.92
N ILE A 36 15.69 7.39 -1.29
CA ILE A 36 15.90 6.04 -1.81
C ILE A 36 16.26 6.12 -3.30
N THR A 37 17.39 5.54 -3.64
CA THR A 37 17.93 5.46 -5.00
C THR A 37 18.42 4.04 -5.27
N LEU A 38 18.63 3.68 -6.53
CA LEU A 38 19.25 2.39 -6.86
C LEU A 38 20.66 2.26 -6.25
N THR A 39 21.33 3.38 -5.99
CA THR A 39 22.64 3.38 -5.31
C THR A 39 22.49 2.96 -3.86
N THR A 40 21.58 3.61 -3.10
CA THR A 40 21.36 3.27 -1.69
C THR A 40 20.85 1.84 -1.50
N ILE A 41 20.04 1.34 -2.45
CA ILE A 41 19.58 -0.07 -2.44
C ILE A 41 20.76 -1.03 -2.70
N ALA A 42 21.66 -0.70 -3.63
CA ALA A 42 22.85 -1.51 -3.89
C ALA A 42 23.80 -1.53 -2.68
N GLU A 43 23.97 -0.39 -2.02
CA GLU A 43 24.78 -0.25 -0.79
C GLU A 43 24.20 -1.10 0.34
N GLU A 44 22.88 -1.05 0.57
CA GLU A 44 22.18 -1.88 1.57
C GLU A 44 22.39 -3.39 1.34
N LEU A 45 22.44 -3.80 0.05
CA LEU A 45 22.67 -5.19 -0.34
C LEU A 45 24.16 -5.60 -0.33
N GLY A 46 25.10 -4.65 -0.20
CA GLY A 46 26.51 -4.90 -0.43
C GLY A 46 26.83 -5.25 -1.89
N TRP A 47 26.03 -4.78 -2.85
CA TRP A 47 26.19 -5.06 -4.28
C TRP A 47 26.77 -3.87 -5.02
N SER A 48 27.43 -4.15 -6.17
CA SER A 48 27.73 -3.09 -7.13
C SER A 48 26.45 -2.62 -7.84
N ARG A 49 26.39 -1.32 -8.20
CA ARG A 49 25.30 -0.77 -9.03
C ARG A 49 25.11 -1.57 -10.32
N ALA A 50 26.19 -1.96 -11.00
CA ALA A 50 26.13 -2.75 -12.21
C ALA A 50 25.47 -4.13 -12.00
N ASN A 51 25.59 -4.70 -10.79
CA ASN A 51 24.90 -5.94 -10.46
C ASN A 51 23.40 -5.71 -10.26
N LEU A 52 22.99 -4.64 -9.58
CA LEU A 52 21.57 -4.30 -9.37
C LEU A 52 20.85 -4.03 -10.69
N TYR A 53 21.48 -3.29 -11.63
CA TYR A 53 20.91 -2.97 -12.95
C TYR A 53 20.63 -4.18 -13.85
N LYS A 54 21.11 -5.39 -13.50
CA LYS A 54 20.74 -6.62 -14.22
C LYS A 54 19.32 -7.09 -13.91
N TYR A 55 18.73 -6.60 -12.82
CA TYR A 55 17.43 -7.05 -12.30
C TYR A 55 16.35 -5.98 -12.39
N VAL A 56 16.72 -4.72 -12.21
CA VAL A 56 15.79 -3.58 -12.15
C VAL A 56 16.37 -2.37 -12.87
N THR A 57 15.52 -1.58 -13.52
CA THR A 57 15.92 -0.37 -14.24
C THR A 57 15.61 0.90 -13.45
N THR A 58 14.55 0.90 -12.67
CA THR A 58 14.15 2.04 -11.84
C THR A 58 13.77 1.56 -10.42
N LYS A 59 13.84 2.46 -9.46
CA LYS A 59 13.32 2.15 -8.12
C LYS A 59 11.81 2.02 -8.12
N GLU A 60 11.14 2.74 -9.01
CA GLU A 60 9.68 2.74 -9.15
C GLU A 60 9.15 1.35 -9.54
N GLU A 61 9.90 0.59 -10.34
CA GLU A 61 9.56 -0.82 -10.62
C GLU A 61 9.56 -1.67 -9.34
N ILE A 62 10.54 -1.46 -8.45
CA ILE A 62 10.60 -2.18 -7.17
C ILE A 62 9.43 -1.76 -6.27
N PHE A 63 9.14 -0.47 -6.22
CA PHE A 63 8.02 0.07 -5.43
C PHE A 63 6.67 -0.44 -5.94
N LEU A 64 6.49 -0.58 -7.26
CA LEU A 64 5.26 -1.15 -7.85
C LEU A 64 5.07 -2.61 -7.43
N GLU A 65 6.13 -3.42 -7.50
CA GLU A 65 6.08 -4.83 -7.07
C GLU A 65 5.76 -4.96 -5.58
N LEU A 66 6.43 -4.18 -4.72
CA LEU A 66 6.16 -4.15 -3.29
C LEU A 66 4.72 -3.70 -2.97
N CYS A 67 4.25 -2.67 -3.68
CA CYS A 67 2.86 -2.23 -3.56
C CYS A 67 1.88 -3.34 -3.97
N SER A 68 2.19 -4.07 -5.05
CA SER A 68 1.38 -5.20 -5.53
C SER A 68 1.29 -6.36 -4.53
N GLU A 69 2.41 -6.71 -3.87
CA GLU A 69 2.44 -7.74 -2.83
C GLU A 69 1.58 -7.34 -1.64
N LYS A 70 1.83 -6.15 -1.09
CA LYS A 70 1.10 -5.63 0.08
C LYS A 70 -0.39 -5.40 -0.20
N MET A 71 -0.73 -4.98 -1.40
CA MET A 71 -2.11 -4.90 -1.89
C MET A 71 -2.79 -6.26 -1.87
N THR A 72 -2.08 -7.31 -2.31
CA THR A 72 -2.60 -8.68 -2.30
C THR A 72 -2.88 -9.15 -0.89
N ASP A 73 -1.94 -8.91 0.03
CA ASP A 73 -2.10 -9.28 1.44
C ASP A 73 -3.28 -8.54 2.09
N TYR A 74 -3.43 -7.25 1.78
CA TYR A 74 -4.56 -6.45 2.23
C TYR A 74 -5.91 -7.02 1.74
N PHE A 75 -6.06 -7.24 0.43
CA PHE A 75 -7.31 -7.78 -0.10
C PHE A 75 -7.59 -9.21 0.37
N ASN A 76 -6.58 -10.05 0.52
CA ASN A 76 -6.75 -11.37 1.10
C ASN A 76 -7.26 -11.30 2.55
N SER A 77 -6.74 -10.36 3.34
CA SER A 77 -7.25 -10.11 4.69
C SER A 77 -8.70 -9.64 4.68
N MET A 78 -9.07 -8.76 3.73
CA MET A 78 -10.46 -8.31 3.54
C MET A 78 -11.38 -9.48 3.16
N LEU A 79 -11.01 -10.29 2.18
CA LEU A 79 -11.82 -11.42 1.72
C LEU A 79 -11.96 -12.50 2.80
N SER A 80 -10.94 -12.72 3.61
CA SER A 80 -10.97 -13.64 4.75
C SER A 80 -11.87 -13.15 5.88
N ALA A 81 -11.85 -11.85 6.18
CA ALA A 81 -12.65 -11.25 7.22
C ALA A 81 -14.14 -11.09 6.84
N PHE A 82 -14.43 -11.01 5.54
CA PHE A 82 -15.77 -10.88 4.99
C PHE A 82 -16.11 -12.07 4.08
N PRO A 83 -16.35 -13.28 4.62
CA PRO A 83 -16.73 -14.45 3.84
C PRO A 83 -18.12 -14.28 3.19
N GLU A 84 -18.45 -15.14 2.19
CA GLU A 84 -19.63 -15.00 1.34
C GLU A 84 -20.97 -15.02 2.09
N ASP A 85 -21.08 -15.83 3.11
CA ASP A 85 -22.33 -16.12 3.79
C ASP A 85 -22.63 -15.25 5.03
N ASN A 86 -21.82 -14.19 5.26
CA ASN A 86 -21.98 -13.35 6.43
C ASN A 86 -22.70 -12.03 6.12
N ASN A 87 -23.68 -11.71 6.97
CA ASN A 87 -24.39 -10.43 6.98
C ASN A 87 -23.87 -9.57 8.14
N PHE A 88 -22.80 -8.83 7.92
CA PHE A 88 -22.34 -7.84 8.90
C PHE A 88 -23.19 -6.57 8.84
N SER A 89 -23.45 -5.96 10.00
CA SER A 89 -24.01 -4.60 10.05
C SER A 89 -23.00 -3.58 9.49
N ALA A 90 -23.47 -2.38 9.17
CA ALA A 90 -22.61 -1.29 8.72
C ALA A 90 -21.50 -0.97 9.74
N GLU A 91 -21.87 -0.94 11.03
CA GLU A 91 -20.95 -0.66 12.12
C GLU A 91 -19.87 -1.73 12.27
N VAL A 92 -20.27 -3.02 12.22
CA VAL A 92 -19.32 -4.15 12.27
C VAL A 92 -18.41 -4.14 11.04
N THR A 93 -18.96 -3.85 9.86
CA THR A 93 -18.17 -3.72 8.63
C THR A 93 -17.13 -2.62 8.76
N ALA A 94 -17.50 -1.45 9.30
CA ALA A 94 -16.59 -0.34 9.51
C ALA A 94 -15.49 -0.67 10.54
N GLU A 95 -15.84 -1.33 11.63
CA GLU A 95 -14.91 -1.74 12.68
C GLU A 95 -13.87 -2.74 12.14
N VAL A 96 -14.32 -3.79 11.48
CA VAL A 96 -13.45 -4.82 10.91
C VAL A 96 -12.55 -4.24 9.80
N TRP A 97 -13.14 -3.49 8.87
CA TRP A 97 -12.39 -2.86 7.78
C TRP A 97 -11.35 -1.87 8.29
N GLY A 98 -11.74 -1.00 9.23
CA GLY A 98 -10.82 -0.06 9.88
C GLY A 98 -9.67 -0.77 10.60
N GLY A 99 -9.95 -1.89 11.27
CA GLY A 99 -8.93 -2.74 11.89
C GLY A 99 -7.93 -3.31 10.88
N ILE A 100 -8.42 -3.81 9.73
CA ILE A 100 -7.57 -4.35 8.65
C ILE A 100 -6.72 -3.23 8.04
N LEU A 101 -7.29 -2.04 7.76
CA LEU A 101 -6.51 -0.89 7.28
C LEU A 101 -5.40 -0.49 8.25
N ASN A 102 -5.70 -0.54 9.56
CA ASN A 102 -4.69 -0.26 10.59
C ASN A 102 -3.57 -1.32 10.63
N ALA A 103 -3.88 -2.58 10.37
CA ALA A 103 -2.90 -3.67 10.27
C ALA A 103 -2.04 -3.58 9.00
N HIS A 104 -2.59 -2.99 7.91
CA HIS A 104 -1.94 -2.85 6.61
C HIS A 104 -1.46 -1.42 6.31
N LYS A 105 -1.02 -0.67 7.32
CA LYS A 105 -0.48 0.70 7.14
C LYS A 105 0.72 0.75 6.18
N ASP A 106 1.48 -0.31 6.11
CA ASP A 106 2.58 -0.43 5.16
C ASP A 106 2.08 -0.40 3.71
N TYR A 107 0.99 -1.12 3.36
CA TYR A 107 0.33 -1.00 2.06
C TYR A 107 -0.10 0.45 1.77
N LEU A 108 -0.78 1.08 2.73
CA LEU A 108 -1.27 2.45 2.59
C LEU A 108 -0.14 3.46 2.34
N ARG A 109 1.03 3.22 2.95
CA ARG A 109 2.22 4.02 2.74
C ARG A 109 2.77 3.90 1.31
N TYR A 110 2.78 2.69 0.72
CA TYR A 110 3.13 2.51 -0.70
C TYR A 110 2.09 3.16 -1.63
N LEU A 111 0.81 3.02 -1.28
CA LEU A 111 -0.31 3.58 -2.05
C LEU A 111 -0.22 5.11 -2.16
N ALA A 112 0.29 5.80 -1.13
CA ALA A 112 0.48 7.26 -1.14
C ALA A 112 1.44 7.74 -2.26
N TYR A 113 2.38 6.90 -2.68
CA TYR A 113 3.32 7.21 -3.76
C TYR A 113 2.92 6.61 -5.10
N LEU A 114 1.95 5.69 -5.13
CA LEU A 114 1.59 4.92 -6.32
C LEU A 114 1.16 5.83 -7.48
N MET A 115 0.03 6.52 -7.33
CA MET A 115 -0.52 7.32 -8.42
C MET A 115 0.35 8.53 -8.80
N PRO A 116 0.84 9.35 -7.86
CA PRO A 116 1.53 10.58 -8.23
C PRO A 116 2.96 10.35 -8.78
N ILE A 117 3.59 9.23 -8.43
CA ILE A 117 5.01 9.03 -8.75
C ILE A 117 5.27 7.69 -9.43
N VAL A 118 4.86 6.58 -8.82
CA VAL A 118 5.25 5.23 -9.30
C VAL A 118 4.65 4.93 -10.66
N GLU A 119 3.35 5.15 -10.84
CA GLU A 119 2.64 4.87 -12.10
C GLU A 119 3.14 5.69 -13.28
N THR A 120 3.72 6.85 -13.03
CA THR A 120 4.27 7.73 -14.08
C THR A 120 5.70 7.38 -14.49
N ASN A 121 6.36 6.47 -13.76
CA ASN A 121 7.78 6.14 -13.93
C ASN A 121 8.05 4.63 -14.11
N VAL A 122 7.04 3.87 -14.52
CA VAL A 122 7.14 2.44 -14.84
C VAL A 122 6.70 2.18 -16.27
N THR A 123 6.97 0.98 -16.79
CA THR A 123 6.51 0.60 -18.13
C THR A 123 5.01 0.29 -18.14
N VAL A 124 4.38 0.44 -19.32
CA VAL A 124 2.95 0.15 -19.50
C VAL A 124 2.65 -1.32 -19.18
N GLU A 125 3.53 -2.25 -19.56
CA GLU A 125 3.35 -3.69 -19.32
C GLU A 125 3.29 -4.02 -17.84
N ARG A 126 4.19 -3.42 -17.03
CA ARG A 126 4.19 -3.57 -15.57
C ARG A 126 2.93 -2.97 -14.95
N LEU A 127 2.55 -1.78 -15.42
CA LEU A 127 1.34 -1.12 -14.94
C LEU A 127 0.08 -1.92 -15.30
N VAL A 128 0.00 -2.50 -16.50
CA VAL A 128 -1.10 -3.39 -16.90
C VAL A 128 -1.20 -4.59 -15.97
N SER A 129 -0.09 -5.25 -15.65
CA SER A 129 -0.07 -6.40 -14.74
C SER A 129 -0.56 -6.00 -13.34
N PHE A 130 -0.10 -4.86 -12.81
CA PHE A 130 -0.54 -4.32 -11.54
C PHE A 130 -2.05 -3.99 -11.53
N LYS A 131 -2.53 -3.24 -12.54
CA LYS A 131 -3.94 -2.84 -12.64
C LYS A 131 -4.85 -4.05 -12.79
N LYS A 132 -4.48 -5.05 -13.60
CA LYS A 132 -5.24 -6.30 -13.74
C LYS A 132 -5.46 -6.94 -12.37
N LYS A 133 -4.40 -7.12 -11.59
CA LYS A 133 -4.49 -7.71 -10.25
C LYS A 133 -5.34 -6.86 -9.29
N TRP A 134 -5.20 -5.52 -9.36
CA TRP A 134 -6.02 -4.61 -8.55
C TRP A 134 -7.50 -4.75 -8.88
N TYR A 135 -7.88 -4.74 -10.17
CA TYR A 135 -9.28 -4.89 -10.59
C TYR A 135 -9.85 -6.26 -10.23
N GLU A 136 -9.06 -7.33 -10.33
CA GLU A 136 -9.49 -8.68 -9.92
C GLU A 136 -9.80 -8.72 -8.42
N LEU A 137 -8.87 -8.30 -7.57
CA LEU A 137 -9.04 -8.36 -6.12
C LEU A 137 -10.09 -7.39 -5.59
N SER A 138 -10.08 -6.14 -6.07
CA SER A 138 -11.09 -5.14 -5.70
C SER A 138 -12.49 -5.52 -6.18
N GLY A 139 -12.59 -6.18 -7.35
CA GLY A 139 -13.83 -6.71 -7.88
C GLY A 139 -14.42 -7.79 -6.97
N LEU A 140 -13.61 -8.75 -6.52
CA LEU A 140 -14.06 -9.78 -5.57
C LEU A 140 -14.56 -9.16 -4.26
N PHE A 141 -13.81 -8.20 -3.71
CA PHE A 141 -14.24 -7.53 -2.48
C PHE A 141 -15.48 -6.66 -2.69
N SER A 142 -15.61 -5.99 -3.83
CA SER A 142 -16.79 -5.23 -4.20
C SER A 142 -18.05 -6.14 -4.27
N ASP A 143 -17.93 -7.36 -4.78
CA ASP A 143 -19.03 -8.34 -4.78
C ASP A 143 -19.47 -8.71 -3.36
N ARG A 144 -18.52 -8.84 -2.42
CA ARG A 144 -18.83 -9.03 -0.98
C ARG A 144 -19.63 -7.86 -0.42
N LEU A 145 -19.18 -6.63 -0.69
CA LEU A 145 -19.88 -5.43 -0.21
C LEU A 145 -21.31 -5.32 -0.77
N VAL A 146 -21.51 -5.65 -2.05
CA VAL A 146 -22.85 -5.70 -2.66
C VAL A 146 -23.75 -6.68 -1.90
N GLN A 147 -23.27 -7.87 -1.61
CA GLN A 147 -24.03 -8.90 -0.90
C GLN A 147 -24.35 -8.51 0.55
N MET A 148 -23.33 -7.98 1.29
CA MET A 148 -23.47 -7.64 2.69
C MET A 148 -24.32 -6.39 2.92
N LEU A 149 -23.98 -5.32 2.20
CA LEU A 149 -24.54 -3.99 2.45
C LEU A 149 -25.78 -3.70 1.59
N LYS A 150 -26.12 -4.56 0.63
CA LYS A 150 -27.24 -4.38 -0.32
C LYS A 150 -27.16 -3.07 -1.11
N ILE A 151 -25.95 -2.64 -1.44
CA ILE A 151 -25.65 -1.47 -2.27
C ILE A 151 -25.36 -1.89 -3.73
N SER A 152 -25.41 -0.94 -4.66
CA SER A 152 -25.04 -1.21 -6.05
C SER A 152 -23.55 -1.52 -6.21
N LYS A 153 -23.16 -2.23 -7.28
CA LYS A 153 -21.76 -2.51 -7.60
C LYS A 153 -20.95 -1.22 -7.74
N GLU A 154 -21.51 -0.23 -8.40
CA GLU A 154 -20.89 1.10 -8.56
C GLU A 154 -20.62 1.77 -7.22
N ASN A 155 -21.57 1.70 -6.28
CA ASN A 155 -21.40 2.26 -4.93
C ASN A 155 -20.34 1.48 -4.13
N ALA A 156 -20.29 0.15 -4.27
CA ALA A 156 -19.27 -0.68 -3.62
C ALA A 156 -17.85 -0.34 -4.13
N GLU A 157 -17.67 -0.19 -5.43
CA GLU A 157 -16.39 0.20 -6.04
C GLU A 157 -15.95 1.61 -5.58
N LYS A 158 -16.88 2.58 -5.60
CA LYS A 158 -16.62 3.93 -5.08
C LYS A 158 -16.24 3.92 -3.61
N LEU A 159 -16.91 3.10 -2.80
CA LEU A 159 -16.64 2.97 -1.37
C LEU A 159 -15.20 2.47 -1.13
N ILE A 160 -14.76 1.44 -1.86
CA ILE A 160 -13.39 0.90 -1.77
C ILE A 160 -12.36 2.00 -2.05
N VAL A 161 -12.51 2.68 -3.20
CA VAL A 161 -11.55 3.72 -3.62
C VAL A 161 -11.54 4.89 -2.64
N THR A 162 -12.72 5.34 -2.19
CA THR A 162 -12.85 6.47 -1.26
C THR A 162 -12.15 6.19 0.06
N ILE A 163 -12.38 5.00 0.65
CA ILE A 163 -11.78 4.62 1.92
C ILE A 163 -10.27 4.44 1.79
N GLN A 164 -9.79 3.77 0.73
CA GLN A 164 -8.36 3.57 0.50
C GLN A 164 -7.60 4.89 0.31
N ASN A 165 -8.16 5.82 -0.47
CA ASN A 165 -7.55 7.14 -0.69
C ASN A 165 -7.45 7.94 0.61
N TYR A 166 -8.51 7.95 1.42
CA TYR A 166 -8.47 8.61 2.72
C TYR A 166 -7.47 7.95 3.67
N ALA A 167 -7.48 6.62 3.77
CA ALA A 167 -6.57 5.86 4.63
C ALA A 167 -5.10 6.09 4.25
N SER A 168 -4.79 6.13 2.95
CA SER A 168 -3.46 6.43 2.43
C SER A 168 -3.02 7.85 2.80
N SER A 169 -3.88 8.84 2.59
CA SER A 169 -3.62 10.23 2.97
C SER A 169 -3.44 10.39 4.48
N LEU A 170 -4.28 9.75 5.28
CA LEU A 170 -4.18 9.74 6.73
C LEU A 170 -2.86 9.12 7.20
N THR A 171 -2.43 8.01 6.59
CA THR A 171 -1.14 7.37 6.89
C THR A 171 0.03 8.31 6.62
N ALA A 172 -0.01 9.05 5.51
CA ALA A 172 1.01 10.03 5.18
C ALA A 172 1.06 11.19 6.18
N SER A 173 -0.11 11.66 6.66
CA SER A 173 -0.20 12.74 7.66
C SER A 173 0.23 12.32 9.08
N CYS A 174 0.09 11.04 9.42
CA CYS A 174 0.56 10.47 10.69
C CYS A 174 2.06 10.17 10.68
N HIS A 175 2.74 10.31 9.54
CA HIS A 175 4.16 10.02 9.45
C HIS A 175 4.98 11.12 10.13
N ASP A 176 5.94 10.68 10.92
CA ASP A 176 6.85 11.59 11.65
C ASP A 176 7.74 12.38 10.66
N ASN A 177 7.42 13.67 10.47
CA ASN A 177 8.19 14.57 9.62
C ASN A 177 8.95 15.58 10.48
N PRO A 178 10.29 15.49 10.57
CA PRO A 178 11.10 16.40 11.39
C PRO A 178 10.93 17.88 11.04
N LEU A 179 10.74 18.22 9.77
CA LEU A 179 10.53 19.61 9.32
C LEU A 179 9.19 20.15 9.80
N VAL A 180 8.13 19.32 9.73
CA VAL A 180 6.81 19.69 10.26
C VAL A 180 6.89 19.91 11.77
N LYS A 181 7.55 19.01 12.52
CA LYS A 181 7.75 19.20 13.97
C LYS A 181 8.47 20.50 14.28
N GLN A 182 9.53 20.82 13.54
CA GLN A 182 10.28 22.05 13.73
C GLN A 182 9.42 23.29 13.44
N ALA A 183 8.63 23.29 12.36
CA ALA A 183 7.74 24.39 12.01
C ALA A 183 6.66 24.58 13.09
N LEU A 184 6.02 23.50 13.56
CA LEU A 184 5.01 23.58 14.62
C LEU A 184 5.61 24.12 15.94
N LYS A 185 6.84 23.71 16.27
CA LYS A 185 7.55 24.26 17.44
C LYS A 185 7.77 25.75 17.34
N ILE A 186 8.16 26.26 16.16
CA ILE A 186 8.34 27.71 15.93
C ILE A 186 7.00 28.46 16.09
N LEU A 187 5.90 27.85 15.66
CA LEU A 187 4.55 28.41 15.77
C LEU A 187 3.93 28.26 17.15
N ASN A 188 4.59 27.60 18.10
CA ASN A 188 4.05 27.21 19.39
C ASN A 188 2.73 26.41 19.30
N ILE A 189 2.63 25.54 18.29
CA ILE A 189 1.48 24.65 18.07
C ILE A 189 1.86 23.25 18.55
N GLU A 190 1.13 22.73 19.51
CA GLU A 190 1.24 21.35 19.92
C GLU A 190 0.42 20.45 18.99
N PRO A 191 1.05 19.52 18.23
CA PRO A 191 0.31 18.61 17.38
C PRO A 191 -0.54 17.67 18.25
N LYS A 192 -1.83 17.56 17.95
CA LYS A 192 -2.66 16.52 18.55
C LYS A 192 -2.23 15.17 17.99
N PRO A 193 -1.97 14.16 18.83
CA PRO A 193 -1.68 12.82 18.35
C PRO A 193 -2.85 12.32 17.49
N ALA A 194 -2.56 11.96 16.24
CA ALA A 194 -3.56 11.40 15.35
C ALA A 194 -3.75 9.92 15.69
N ASP A 195 -4.92 9.57 16.24
CA ASP A 195 -5.32 8.18 16.35
C ASP A 195 -5.82 7.68 14.99
N PHE A 196 -4.91 7.07 14.25
CA PHE A 196 -5.22 6.51 12.94
C PHE A 196 -6.38 5.52 13.01
N CYS A 197 -6.39 4.65 14.03
CA CYS A 197 -7.39 3.59 14.14
C CYS A 197 -8.79 4.16 14.35
N ALA A 198 -8.94 5.11 15.27
CA ALA A 198 -10.21 5.76 15.50
C ALA A 198 -10.68 6.55 14.29
N GLN A 199 -9.80 7.37 13.70
CA GLN A 199 -10.17 8.20 12.54
C GLN A 199 -10.58 7.37 11.32
N ILE A 200 -9.88 6.27 11.02
CA ILE A 200 -10.23 5.43 9.87
C ILE A 200 -11.54 4.67 10.09
N LYS A 201 -11.83 4.22 11.31
CA LYS A 201 -13.09 3.59 11.64
C LYS A 201 -14.26 4.55 11.50
N ASP A 202 -14.14 5.76 12.06
CA ASP A 202 -15.15 6.80 11.96
C ASP A 202 -15.44 7.17 10.51
N TYR A 203 -14.37 7.38 9.72
CA TYR A 203 -14.51 7.70 8.30
C TYR A 203 -15.16 6.57 7.50
N THR A 204 -14.75 5.33 7.76
CA THR A 204 -15.33 4.14 7.10
C THR A 204 -16.81 4.01 7.43
N ASN A 205 -17.19 4.19 8.69
CA ASN A 205 -18.61 4.17 9.11
C ASN A 205 -19.42 5.28 8.45
N MET A 206 -18.87 6.49 8.38
CA MET A 206 -19.51 7.61 7.68
C MET A 206 -19.73 7.30 6.19
N CYS A 207 -18.73 6.76 5.50
CA CYS A 207 -18.83 6.40 4.09
C CYS A 207 -19.86 5.29 3.87
N ILE A 208 -19.85 4.22 4.65
CA ILE A 208 -20.84 3.13 4.55
C ILE A 208 -22.24 3.69 4.77
N SER A 209 -22.44 4.47 5.84
CA SER A 209 -23.74 5.09 6.16
C SER A 209 -24.27 5.99 5.04
N TRP A 210 -23.37 6.69 4.33
CA TRP A 210 -23.71 7.52 3.18
C TRP A 210 -24.21 6.68 1.99
N TYR A 211 -23.50 5.60 1.66
CA TYR A 211 -23.85 4.75 0.51
C TYR A 211 -25.07 3.86 0.76
N LEU A 212 -25.40 3.55 2.01
CA LEU A 212 -26.64 2.84 2.36
C LEU A 212 -27.91 3.68 2.17
N LYS A 213 -27.79 5.01 2.09
CA LYS A 213 -28.92 5.93 1.90
C LYS A 213 -29.18 6.27 0.44
N LYS A 214 -28.34 5.79 -0.46
CA LYS A 214 -28.42 6.02 -1.92
C LYS A 214 -28.95 4.81 -2.66
#